data_5e8f9025963144c790bb4dba84877946
#
_entry.id   5e8f9025963144c790bb4dba84877946
#
_cell.length_a   1.000
_cell.length_b   1.000
_cell.length_c   1.000
_cell.angle_alpha   90.00
_cell.angle_beta   90.00
_cell.angle_gamma   90.00
#
_symmetry.space_group_name_H-M   'P 1'
#
loop_
_entity.id
_entity.type
_entity.pdbx_description
1 polymer ?
#
loop_
_entity_poly.entity_id
_entity_poly.type
_entity_poly.pdbx_seq_one_letter_code
_entity_poly.pdbx_strand_id
1 'polypeptide(L)'
;MLDVSRLAAGIRIDMRYAGSENFVGRPIDGYAAPRCLLKVEAAAALARVQRELDKQSMRLRVFDCYRPVRAVQEFVAWAGEASDPVAKERYYPNLDKSALLGDYIAPVSGHSKGYTVDLGLEHCLAEPQGCTALDMGTPFDFFDPRANTDSAEITPVQRASRQLLLDAMQAEGFNNYP
;
A
#
# COMPACT_ATOMS: atom_id res chain seq x y z
N MET A 1 18.99 -0.37 5.21
CA MET A 1 17.63 0.16 5.16
C MET A 1 17.39 1.07 6.34
N LEU A 2 16.49 2.05 6.18
CA LEU A 2 16.15 3.03 7.20
C LEU A 2 14.65 2.90 7.54
N ASP A 3 14.30 3.08 8.80
CA ASP A 3 12.92 3.17 9.25
C ASP A 3 12.37 4.58 8.94
N VAL A 4 11.34 4.64 8.12
CA VAL A 4 10.73 5.89 7.63
C VAL A 4 10.22 6.76 8.77
N SER A 5 9.72 6.15 9.85
CA SER A 5 9.24 6.89 11.04
C SER A 5 10.30 7.79 11.70
N ARG A 6 11.59 7.51 11.45
CA ARG A 6 12.70 8.33 11.95
C ARG A 6 12.95 9.58 11.12
N LEU A 7 12.45 9.65 9.89
CA LEU A 7 12.63 10.78 8.98
C LEU A 7 11.40 11.66 8.84
N ALA A 8 10.22 11.07 8.98
CA ALA A 8 8.94 11.73 8.73
C ALA A 8 7.90 11.26 9.74
N ALA A 9 7.85 11.92 10.89
CA ALA A 9 6.89 11.61 11.96
C ALA A 9 5.42 11.85 11.53
N GLY A 10 5.20 12.66 10.46
CA GLY A 10 3.87 12.90 9.91
C GLY A 10 3.26 11.71 9.18
N ILE A 11 4.07 10.75 8.71
CA ILE A 11 3.58 9.57 7.98
C ILE A 11 2.88 8.61 8.93
N ARG A 12 1.67 8.18 8.60
CA ARG A 12 0.98 7.10 9.31
C ARG A 12 1.51 5.74 8.85
N ILE A 13 2.09 4.99 9.78
CA ILE A 13 2.55 3.63 9.53
C ILE A 13 1.43 2.65 9.89
N ASP A 14 0.90 1.95 8.88
CA ASP A 14 -0.21 0.99 9.00
C ASP A 14 0.17 -0.32 8.28
N MET A 15 1.27 -0.94 8.74
CA MET A 15 1.87 -2.12 8.11
C MET A 15 0.93 -3.32 8.20
N ARG A 16 0.17 -3.56 7.15
CA ARG A 16 -0.91 -4.55 7.09
C ARG A 16 -0.43 -5.98 7.29
N TYR A 17 0.74 -6.30 6.77
CA TYR A 17 1.30 -7.65 6.85
C TYR A 17 1.93 -7.99 8.19
N ALA A 18 2.15 -7.00 9.06
CA ALA A 18 2.55 -7.24 10.45
C ALA A 18 1.36 -7.63 11.36
N GLY A 19 0.14 -7.52 10.86
CA GLY A 19 -1.11 -7.89 11.54
C GLY A 19 -1.96 -8.82 10.69
N SER A 20 -3.23 -9.00 11.07
CA SER A 20 -4.20 -9.86 10.37
C SER A 20 -5.08 -9.12 9.34
N GLU A 21 -4.99 -7.78 9.25
CA GLU A 21 -5.78 -6.95 8.32
C GLU A 21 -5.19 -6.95 6.91
N ASN A 22 -5.05 -8.14 6.30
CA ASN A 22 -4.53 -8.39 4.96
C ASN A 22 -5.27 -9.57 4.32
N PHE A 23 -5.02 -9.84 3.04
CA PHE A 23 -5.73 -10.87 2.27
C PHE A 23 -5.45 -12.31 2.73
N VAL A 24 -4.37 -12.54 3.48
CA VAL A 24 -4.05 -13.86 4.05
C VAL A 24 -4.77 -14.10 5.37
N GLY A 25 -5.18 -13.02 6.09
CA GLY A 25 -5.94 -13.08 7.34
C GLY A 25 -5.11 -13.36 8.59
N ARG A 26 -3.78 -13.32 8.49
CA ARG A 26 -2.85 -13.52 9.61
C ARG A 26 -1.58 -12.67 9.43
N PRO A 27 -0.78 -12.47 10.48
CA PRO A 27 0.56 -11.89 10.34
C PRO A 27 1.42 -12.73 9.39
N ILE A 28 2.16 -12.05 8.51
CA ILE A 28 2.97 -12.68 7.47
C ILE A 28 4.39 -12.90 7.96
N ASP A 29 4.97 -14.06 7.65
CA ASP A 29 6.35 -14.39 8.05
C ASP A 29 7.34 -13.35 7.51
N GLY A 30 8.17 -12.85 8.40
CA GLY A 30 9.16 -11.83 8.09
C GLY A 30 8.79 -10.41 8.50
N TYR A 31 7.53 -10.15 8.85
CA TYR A 31 7.09 -8.88 9.43
C TYR A 31 7.07 -8.97 10.97
N ALA A 32 8.27 -8.98 11.57
CA ALA A 32 8.43 -9.11 13.02
C ALA A 32 7.91 -7.88 13.81
N ALA A 33 7.70 -6.75 13.13
CA ALA A 33 7.18 -5.51 13.72
C ALA A 33 6.56 -4.63 12.63
N PRO A 34 5.61 -3.75 12.98
CA PRO A 34 4.97 -2.83 12.04
C PRO A 34 5.89 -1.65 11.69
N ARG A 35 6.98 -1.91 10.97
CA ARG A 35 8.00 -0.94 10.59
C ARG A 35 8.12 -0.81 9.08
N CYS A 36 8.03 0.41 8.57
CA CYS A 36 8.33 0.72 7.18
C CYS A 36 9.85 0.89 7.00
N LEU A 37 10.50 -0.11 6.41
CA LEU A 37 11.92 -0.10 6.11
C LEU A 37 12.14 0.13 4.61
N LEU A 38 12.86 1.17 4.24
CA LEU A 38 13.24 1.47 2.86
C LEU A 38 14.75 1.66 2.73
N LYS A 39 15.27 1.62 1.51
CA LYS A 39 16.61 2.12 1.19
C LYS A 39 16.66 3.61 1.55
N VAL A 40 17.85 4.11 1.91
CA VAL A 40 18.03 5.46 2.44
C VAL A 40 17.49 6.52 1.47
N GLU A 41 17.75 6.34 0.18
CA GLU A 41 17.33 7.26 -0.87
C GLU A 41 15.80 7.31 -1.01
N ALA A 42 15.15 6.15 -1.02
CA ALA A 42 13.69 6.05 -1.08
C ALA A 42 13.02 6.60 0.19
N ALA A 43 13.57 6.31 1.37
CA ALA A 43 13.06 6.85 2.63
C ALA A 43 13.17 8.38 2.67
N ALA A 44 14.30 8.95 2.18
CA ALA A 44 14.49 10.39 2.10
C ALA A 44 13.53 11.03 1.09
N ALA A 45 13.30 10.40 -0.07
CA ALA A 45 12.32 10.87 -1.05
C ALA A 45 10.90 10.87 -0.47
N LEU A 46 10.49 9.77 0.18
CA LEU A 46 9.17 9.67 0.80
C LEU A 46 8.96 10.74 1.90
N ALA A 47 10.02 11.06 2.65
CA ALA A 47 9.97 12.14 3.65
C ALA A 47 9.81 13.53 2.99
N ARG A 48 10.31 13.74 1.77
CA ARG A 48 10.08 14.98 1.01
C ARG A 48 8.64 15.05 0.51
N VAL A 49 8.09 13.95 -0.01
CA VAL A 49 6.66 13.84 -0.36
C VAL A 49 5.79 14.27 0.82
N GLN A 50 6.03 13.72 2.00
CA GLN A 50 5.23 14.07 3.19
C GLN A 50 5.31 15.56 3.52
N ARG A 51 6.51 16.17 3.47
CA ARG A 51 6.65 17.61 3.74
C ARG A 51 5.87 18.51 2.78
N GLU A 52 5.74 18.11 1.51
CA GLU A 52 4.90 18.85 0.55
C GLU A 52 3.40 18.64 0.82
N LEU A 53 3.02 17.44 1.20
CA LEU A 53 1.63 17.11 1.56
C LEU A 53 1.20 17.79 2.87
N ASP A 54 2.09 17.96 3.83
CA ASP A 54 1.81 18.69 5.09
C ASP A 54 1.30 20.12 4.84
N LYS A 55 1.77 20.77 3.78
CA LYS A 55 1.33 22.12 3.38
C LYS A 55 -0.14 22.17 2.94
N GLN A 56 -0.70 21.03 2.61
CA GLN A 56 -2.08 20.85 2.13
C GLN A 56 -2.94 20.11 3.17
N SER A 57 -2.47 19.99 4.40
CA SER A 57 -3.13 19.19 5.46
C SER A 57 -3.35 17.73 5.03
N MET A 58 -2.46 17.19 4.22
CA MET A 58 -2.50 15.80 3.74
C MET A 58 -1.41 14.97 4.41
N ARG A 59 -1.69 13.68 4.61
CA ARG A 59 -0.79 12.73 5.23
C ARG A 59 -0.74 11.43 4.45
N LEU A 60 0.47 10.89 4.26
CA LEU A 60 0.65 9.53 3.75
C LEU A 60 0.23 8.50 4.81
N ARG A 61 -0.49 7.48 4.37
CA ARG A 61 -0.75 6.25 5.12
C ARG A 61 -0.08 5.10 4.39
N VAL A 62 0.92 4.50 5.02
CA VAL A 62 1.79 3.48 4.41
C VAL A 62 1.36 2.09 4.87
N PHE A 63 1.09 1.20 3.90
CA PHE A 63 0.59 -0.16 4.12
C PHE A 63 1.69 -1.22 4.01
N ASP A 64 2.65 -1.05 3.08
CA ASP A 64 3.81 -1.92 2.93
C ASP A 64 5.04 -1.15 2.43
N CYS A 65 6.22 -1.66 2.79
CA CYS A 65 7.53 -1.14 2.39
C CYS A 65 8.44 -2.29 1.95
N TYR A 66 9.58 -2.50 2.62
CA TYR A 66 10.40 -3.68 2.34
C TYR A 66 9.64 -4.95 2.70
N ARG A 67 9.47 -5.83 1.72
CA ARG A 67 8.85 -7.16 1.87
C ARG A 67 9.93 -8.22 1.82
N PRO A 68 10.15 -8.97 2.91
CA PRO A 68 11.09 -10.09 2.93
C PRO A 68 10.73 -11.14 1.88
N VAL A 69 11.74 -11.80 1.28
CA VAL A 69 11.49 -12.85 0.27
C VAL A 69 10.60 -13.97 0.79
N ARG A 70 10.74 -14.35 2.07
CA ARG A 70 9.87 -15.36 2.70
C ARG A 70 8.40 -14.94 2.75
N ALA A 71 8.10 -13.65 2.89
CA ALA A 71 6.72 -13.14 2.81
C ALA A 71 6.16 -13.29 1.39
N VAL A 72 6.97 -13.02 0.36
CA VAL A 72 6.57 -13.27 -1.03
C VAL A 72 6.27 -14.76 -1.25
N GLN A 73 7.10 -15.65 -0.73
CA GLN A 73 6.90 -17.10 -0.79
C GLN A 73 5.60 -17.52 -0.08
N GLU A 74 5.29 -16.91 1.06
CA GLU A 74 4.03 -17.17 1.78
C GLU A 74 2.81 -16.73 0.97
N PHE A 75 2.86 -15.59 0.28
CA PHE A 75 1.77 -15.15 -0.61
C PHE A 75 1.55 -16.12 -1.77
N VAL A 76 2.62 -16.61 -2.39
CA VAL A 76 2.52 -17.61 -3.46
C VAL A 76 1.94 -18.93 -2.93
N ALA A 77 2.37 -19.38 -1.75
CA ALA A 77 1.83 -20.59 -1.11
C ALA A 77 0.34 -20.41 -0.79
N TRP A 78 -0.04 -19.28 -0.19
CA TRP A 78 -1.44 -18.95 0.11
C TRP A 78 -2.32 -18.96 -1.14
N ALA A 79 -1.84 -18.47 -2.28
CA ALA A 79 -2.61 -18.48 -3.52
C ALA A 79 -2.95 -19.91 -4.01
N GLY A 80 -2.15 -20.90 -3.63
CA GLY A 80 -2.39 -22.33 -3.90
C GLY A 80 -3.32 -23.04 -2.89
N GLU A 81 -3.64 -22.40 -1.77
CA GLU A 81 -4.56 -22.97 -0.76
C GLU A 81 -6.02 -22.85 -1.19
N ALA A 82 -6.92 -23.60 -0.52
CA ALA A 82 -8.35 -23.45 -0.71
C ALA A 82 -8.81 -22.01 -0.47
N SER A 83 -9.81 -21.57 -1.24
CA SER A 83 -10.37 -20.22 -1.09
C SER A 83 -11.14 -20.11 0.23
N ASP A 84 -10.80 -19.08 1.01
CA ASP A 84 -11.60 -18.66 2.17
C ASP A 84 -12.71 -17.71 1.68
N PRO A 85 -14.00 -18.00 1.97
CA PRO A 85 -15.11 -17.15 1.55
C PRO A 85 -15.02 -15.70 2.04
N VAL A 86 -14.53 -15.48 3.25
CA VAL A 86 -14.39 -14.14 3.85
C VAL A 86 -13.29 -13.34 3.13
N ALA A 87 -12.14 -13.97 2.90
CA ALA A 87 -11.07 -13.35 2.15
C ALA A 87 -11.49 -13.08 0.70
N LYS A 88 -12.22 -14.03 0.08
CA LYS A 88 -12.74 -13.85 -1.29
C LYS A 88 -13.66 -12.64 -1.38
N GLU A 89 -14.67 -12.55 -0.53
CA GLU A 89 -15.61 -11.43 -0.54
C GLU A 89 -14.91 -10.07 -0.36
N ARG A 90 -13.92 -10.02 0.52
CA ARG A 90 -13.24 -8.77 0.90
C ARG A 90 -12.17 -8.32 -0.09
N TYR A 91 -11.41 -9.24 -0.67
CA TYR A 91 -10.18 -8.91 -1.40
C TYR A 91 -10.21 -9.27 -2.90
N TYR A 92 -10.97 -10.31 -3.32
CA TYR A 92 -11.02 -10.75 -4.73
C TYR A 92 -12.39 -11.28 -5.13
N PRO A 93 -13.48 -10.51 -4.91
CA PRO A 93 -14.84 -11.00 -5.10
C PRO A 93 -15.12 -11.48 -6.53
N ASN A 94 -14.47 -10.85 -7.51
CA ASN A 94 -14.72 -11.07 -8.94
C ASN A 94 -13.71 -12.04 -9.59
N LEU A 95 -12.71 -12.51 -8.86
CA LEU A 95 -11.64 -13.37 -9.40
C LEU A 95 -11.61 -14.72 -8.70
N ASP A 96 -11.18 -15.74 -9.43
CA ASP A 96 -10.80 -17.01 -8.81
C ASP A 96 -9.41 -16.86 -8.17
N LYS A 97 -9.20 -17.50 -7.02
CA LYS A 97 -7.94 -17.41 -6.27
C LYS A 97 -6.73 -17.83 -7.11
N SER A 98 -6.90 -18.83 -7.98
CA SER A 98 -5.86 -19.27 -8.92
C SER A 98 -5.44 -18.22 -9.94
N ALA A 99 -6.34 -17.28 -10.28
CA ALA A 99 -6.04 -16.19 -11.20
C ALA A 99 -5.24 -15.04 -10.56
N LEU A 100 -5.03 -15.08 -9.24
CA LEU A 100 -4.23 -14.06 -8.56
C LEU A 100 -2.73 -14.20 -8.80
N LEU A 101 -2.25 -15.42 -9.13
CA LEU A 101 -0.85 -15.66 -9.44
C LEU A 101 -0.46 -15.07 -10.80
N GLY A 102 0.61 -14.31 -10.82
CA GLY A 102 1.13 -13.61 -12.00
C GLY A 102 0.75 -12.15 -11.98
N ASP A 103 -0.51 -11.83 -12.16
CA ASP A 103 -0.95 -10.42 -12.30
C ASP A 103 -0.94 -9.65 -10.97
N TYR A 104 -1.36 -10.31 -9.87
CA TYR A 104 -1.45 -9.67 -8.54
C TYR A 104 -0.40 -10.19 -7.56
N ILE A 105 -0.11 -11.48 -7.58
CA ILE A 105 0.85 -12.13 -6.69
C ILE A 105 1.98 -12.72 -7.54
N ALA A 106 3.07 -11.99 -7.65
CA ALA A 106 4.25 -12.41 -8.39
C ALA A 106 5.23 -13.17 -7.49
N PRO A 107 5.97 -14.18 -8.02
CA PRO A 107 6.99 -14.92 -7.27
C PRO A 107 8.21 -14.08 -6.91
N VAL A 108 8.36 -12.91 -7.54
CA VAL A 108 9.40 -11.92 -7.25
C VAL A 108 8.75 -10.56 -7.08
N SER A 109 9.04 -9.89 -5.97
CA SER A 109 8.46 -8.59 -5.65
C SER A 109 9.48 -7.44 -5.72
N GLY A 110 9.08 -6.31 -6.28
CA GLY A 110 9.83 -5.06 -6.22
C GLY A 110 10.09 -4.58 -4.80
N HIS A 111 9.16 -4.83 -3.88
CA HIS A 111 9.29 -4.50 -2.45
C HIS A 111 10.53 -5.14 -1.78
N SER A 112 10.94 -6.33 -2.23
CA SER A 112 12.13 -7.00 -1.69
C SER A 112 13.44 -6.26 -1.98
N LYS A 113 13.42 -5.26 -2.88
CA LYS A 113 14.56 -4.39 -3.16
C LYS A 113 14.66 -3.20 -2.19
N GLY A 114 13.56 -2.87 -1.49
CA GLY A 114 13.47 -1.77 -0.53
C GLY A 114 13.27 -0.38 -1.15
N TYR A 115 12.77 -0.30 -2.37
CA TYR A 115 12.46 0.95 -3.08
C TYR A 115 10.96 1.12 -3.37
N THR A 116 10.16 0.09 -3.13
CA THR A 116 8.72 0.08 -3.40
C THR A 116 7.95 0.31 -2.11
N VAL A 117 6.85 1.04 -2.20
CA VAL A 117 5.96 1.34 -1.07
C VAL A 117 4.51 1.31 -1.53
N ASP A 118 3.64 0.67 -0.75
CA ASP A 118 2.19 0.71 -0.90
C ASP A 118 1.61 1.73 0.07
N LEU A 119 0.79 2.64 -0.43
CA LEU A 119 0.33 3.76 0.38
C LEU A 119 -0.99 4.35 -0.13
N GLY A 120 -1.63 5.14 0.73
CA GLY A 120 -2.77 5.97 0.43
C GLY A 120 -2.60 7.35 1.05
N LEU A 121 -3.63 8.19 0.92
CA LEU A 121 -3.68 9.54 1.47
C LEU A 121 -4.77 9.68 2.52
N GLU A 122 -4.51 10.53 3.50
CA GLU A 122 -5.48 11.02 4.47
C GLU A 122 -5.49 12.54 4.44
N HIS A 123 -6.67 13.15 4.58
CA HIS A 123 -6.84 14.58 4.84
C HIS A 123 -6.96 14.78 6.36
N CYS A 124 -6.14 15.66 6.91
CA CYS A 124 -6.03 15.91 8.34
C CYS A 124 -6.57 17.29 8.68
N LEU A 125 -7.64 17.34 9.45
CA LEU A 125 -8.17 18.57 10.04
C LEU A 125 -7.57 18.77 11.43
N ALA A 126 -7.68 20.00 11.94
CA ALA A 126 -7.29 20.28 13.32
C ALA A 126 -8.13 19.46 14.32
N GLU A 127 -7.54 19.15 15.47
CA GLU A 127 -8.28 18.50 16.56
C GLU A 127 -9.59 19.26 16.87
N PRO A 128 -10.68 18.52 17.17
CA PRO A 128 -10.77 17.07 17.42
C PRO A 128 -11.08 16.21 16.17
N GLN A 129 -11.15 16.75 14.96
CA GLN A 129 -11.62 16.04 13.76
C GLN A 129 -10.63 14.95 13.28
N GLY A 130 -9.32 15.15 13.50
CA GLY A 130 -8.31 14.17 13.13
C GLY A 130 -8.13 14.00 11.62
N CYS A 131 -7.68 12.82 11.19
CA CYS A 131 -7.42 12.51 9.80
C CYS A 131 -8.40 11.48 9.24
N THR A 132 -8.88 11.72 8.01
CA THR A 132 -9.79 10.83 7.27
C THR A 132 -9.13 10.36 5.98
N ALA A 133 -9.19 9.06 5.71
CA ALA A 133 -8.66 8.50 4.46
C ALA A 133 -9.39 9.05 3.24
N LEU A 134 -8.65 9.42 2.20
CA LEU A 134 -9.24 9.74 0.90
C LEU A 134 -9.75 8.46 0.25
N ASP A 135 -10.90 8.58 -0.43
CA ASP A 135 -11.44 7.46 -1.21
C ASP A 135 -10.61 7.27 -2.48
N MET A 136 -9.95 6.14 -2.60
CA MET A 136 -9.16 5.72 -3.75
C MET A 136 -9.95 4.82 -4.71
N GLY A 137 -11.23 4.52 -4.40
CA GLY A 137 -12.10 3.66 -5.21
C GLY A 137 -12.04 2.19 -4.84
N THR A 138 -10.93 1.72 -4.27
CA THR A 138 -10.77 0.36 -3.74
C THR A 138 -9.98 0.39 -2.44
N PRO A 139 -10.21 -0.56 -1.52
CA PRO A 139 -9.35 -0.72 -0.36
C PRO A 139 -7.97 -1.26 -0.76
N PHE A 140 -7.03 -1.22 0.18
CA PHE A 140 -5.71 -1.86 0.04
C PHE A 140 -5.87 -3.38 -0.16
N ASP A 141 -5.03 -3.98 -0.99
CA ASP A 141 -5.05 -5.41 -1.37
C ASP A 141 -6.33 -5.85 -2.10
N PHE A 142 -7.07 -4.96 -2.71
CA PHE A 142 -8.22 -5.34 -3.51
C PHE A 142 -7.79 -5.79 -4.90
N PHE A 143 -7.86 -7.08 -5.16
CA PHE A 143 -7.47 -7.72 -6.43
C PHE A 143 -8.62 -7.65 -7.43
N ASP A 144 -8.59 -6.61 -8.25
CA ASP A 144 -9.62 -6.29 -9.24
C ASP A 144 -9.06 -5.26 -10.22
N PRO A 145 -9.42 -5.28 -11.51
CA PRO A 145 -9.01 -4.24 -12.47
C PRO A 145 -9.37 -2.81 -12.06
N ARG A 146 -10.38 -2.64 -11.20
CA ARG A 146 -10.71 -1.32 -10.63
C ARG A 146 -9.61 -0.74 -9.75
N ALA A 147 -8.71 -1.58 -9.22
CA ALA A 147 -7.56 -1.12 -8.43
C ALA A 147 -6.48 -0.46 -9.30
N ASN A 148 -6.43 -0.74 -10.60
CA ASN A 148 -5.47 -0.12 -11.51
C ASN A 148 -5.66 1.39 -11.55
N THR A 149 -4.54 2.13 -11.60
CA THR A 149 -4.54 3.60 -11.53
C THR A 149 -5.45 4.25 -12.58
N ASP A 150 -5.45 3.72 -13.81
CA ASP A 150 -6.21 4.27 -14.96
C ASP A 150 -7.60 3.63 -15.15
N SER A 151 -8.10 2.90 -14.15
CA SER A 151 -9.42 2.27 -14.25
C SER A 151 -10.50 3.27 -14.68
N ALA A 152 -11.33 2.88 -15.63
CA ALA A 152 -12.50 3.65 -16.05
C ALA A 152 -13.68 3.52 -15.08
N GLU A 153 -13.63 2.54 -14.17
CA GLU A 153 -14.75 2.17 -13.28
C GLU A 153 -14.75 2.93 -11.95
N ILE A 154 -13.97 4.02 -11.84
CA ILE A 154 -13.90 4.86 -10.65
C ILE A 154 -14.55 6.20 -10.88
N THR A 155 -15.05 6.81 -9.80
CA THR A 155 -15.67 8.15 -9.85
C THR A 155 -14.64 9.25 -10.12
N PRO A 156 -15.06 10.44 -10.57
CA PRO A 156 -14.17 11.59 -10.73
C PRO A 156 -13.45 11.99 -9.42
N VAL A 157 -14.10 11.85 -8.26
CA VAL A 157 -13.51 12.15 -6.95
C VAL A 157 -12.40 11.15 -6.62
N GLN A 158 -12.62 9.86 -6.80
CA GLN A 158 -11.62 8.81 -6.62
C GLN A 158 -10.42 8.98 -7.55
N ARG A 159 -10.68 9.35 -8.80
CA ARG A 159 -9.64 9.67 -9.78
C ARG A 159 -8.79 10.87 -9.33
N ALA A 160 -9.43 11.93 -8.83
CA ALA A 160 -8.72 13.09 -8.30
C ALA A 160 -7.85 12.72 -7.08
N SER A 161 -8.34 11.85 -6.18
CA SER A 161 -7.56 11.32 -5.05
C SER A 161 -6.33 10.56 -5.50
N ARG A 162 -6.48 9.67 -6.50
CA ARG A 162 -5.34 8.92 -7.08
C ARG A 162 -4.35 9.85 -7.76
N GLN A 163 -4.83 10.83 -8.53
CA GLN A 163 -3.97 11.77 -9.25
C GLN A 163 -3.14 12.63 -8.29
N LEU A 164 -3.75 13.10 -7.19
CA LEU A 164 -3.04 13.87 -6.16
C LEU A 164 -1.87 13.06 -5.55
N LEU A 165 -2.09 11.78 -5.26
CA LEU A 165 -1.05 10.89 -4.76
C LEU A 165 0.03 10.65 -5.82
N LEU A 166 -0.37 10.37 -7.05
CA LEU A 166 0.53 10.13 -8.18
C LEU A 166 1.46 11.33 -8.41
N ASP A 167 0.91 12.53 -8.48
CA ASP A 167 1.67 13.77 -8.72
C ASP A 167 2.67 14.01 -7.58
N ALA A 168 2.24 13.85 -6.32
CA ALA A 168 3.11 14.02 -5.16
C ALA A 168 4.27 13.03 -5.15
N MET A 169 4.03 11.78 -5.50
CA MET A 169 5.05 10.73 -5.55
C MET A 169 6.00 10.92 -6.73
N GLN A 170 5.48 11.23 -7.92
CA GLN A 170 6.30 11.46 -9.12
C GLN A 170 7.23 12.66 -8.98
N ALA A 171 6.80 13.73 -8.31
CA ALA A 171 7.62 14.90 -8.04
C ALA A 171 8.92 14.58 -7.30
N GLU A 172 8.94 13.49 -6.54
CA GLU A 172 10.09 13.01 -5.77
C GLU A 172 10.75 11.75 -6.36
N GLY A 173 10.43 11.43 -7.62
CA GLY A 173 11.10 10.40 -8.42
C GLY A 173 10.57 8.97 -8.23
N PHE A 174 9.43 8.79 -7.59
CA PHE A 174 8.73 7.50 -7.59
C PHE A 174 7.98 7.29 -8.91
N ASN A 175 8.01 6.06 -9.41
CA ASN A 175 7.23 5.65 -10.56
C ASN A 175 6.00 4.89 -10.09
N ASN A 176 4.86 5.15 -10.75
CA ASN A 176 3.64 4.40 -10.50
C ASN A 176 3.83 2.95 -10.97
N TYR A 177 3.24 2.02 -10.23
CA TYR A 177 2.96 0.67 -10.70
C TYR A 177 1.53 0.69 -11.22
N PRO A 178 1.31 0.43 -12.54
CA PRO A 178 0.01 0.61 -13.18
C PRO A 178 -1.07 -0.35 -12.68
#